data_9a9be0898b531b129eadfd420bfd7549
#
_entry.id   9a9be0898b531b129eadfd420bfd7549
#
_cell.length_a   1.000
_cell.length_b   1.000
_cell.length_c   1.000
_cell.angle_alpha   90.00
_cell.angle_beta   90.00
_cell.angle_gamma   90.00
#
_symmetry.space_group_name_H-M   'P 1'
#
loop_
_entity.id
_entity.type
_entity.pdbx_description
1 polymer ?
#
loop_
_entity_poly.entity_id
_entity_poly.type
_entity_poly.pdbx_seq_one_letter_code
_entity_poly.pdbx_strand_id
1 'polypeptide(L)'
;QVVGLLGPNGAGKTTSFYMIVGIEKPTTGIITVDGKDITMLPMYKRAAEGIGYLPQEASIFRSMTVEENIRAMLETTTKTSDEIDTIVNSLIDEFNIGHVRERKGMQLSGGERRRVEIARCLALEPNFILLDEPFAGVDPIAVADIQQIILHVKKRGIGILITDHNVRETLGIVDKAYILSSGKILLEGTPEEIANDPIAREHYLGNNFKL
;
A
#
# COMPACT_ATOMS: atom_id res chain seq x y z
N GLN A 1 2.05 10.77 6.01
CA GLN A 1 0.86 11.17 5.28
C GLN A 1 0.29 9.99 4.50
N VAL A 2 -1.05 9.89 4.42
CA VAL A 2 -1.76 8.93 3.57
C VAL A 2 -2.46 9.70 2.45
N VAL A 3 -2.22 9.30 1.21
CA VAL A 3 -2.78 9.92 0.01
C VAL A 3 -3.61 8.89 -0.76
N GLY A 4 -4.83 9.26 -1.15
CA GLY A 4 -5.70 8.43 -1.98
C GLY A 4 -5.60 8.80 -3.46
N LEU A 5 -5.44 7.82 -4.35
CA LEU A 5 -5.60 7.96 -5.79
C LEU A 5 -6.88 7.22 -6.18
N LEU A 6 -7.97 7.94 -6.31
CA LEU A 6 -9.31 7.42 -6.50
C LEU A 6 -9.81 7.67 -7.93
N GLY A 7 -10.86 7.01 -8.34
CA GLY A 7 -11.47 7.20 -9.65
C GLY A 7 -12.16 5.94 -10.15
N PRO A 8 -12.97 6.04 -11.21
CA PRO A 8 -13.68 4.91 -11.79
C PRO A 8 -12.72 3.86 -12.39
N ASN A 9 -13.26 2.69 -12.72
CA ASN A 9 -12.51 1.68 -13.44
C ASN A 9 -12.04 2.22 -14.79
N GLY A 10 -10.80 1.90 -15.16
CA GLY A 10 -10.19 2.42 -16.39
C GLY A 10 -9.68 3.86 -16.31
N ALA A 11 -9.77 4.54 -15.16
CA ALA A 11 -9.26 5.90 -15.00
C ALA A 11 -7.73 6.04 -15.11
N GLY A 12 -6.98 4.92 -14.97
CA GLY A 12 -5.52 4.89 -15.04
C GLY A 12 -4.81 4.74 -13.70
N LYS A 13 -5.53 4.42 -12.61
CA LYS A 13 -4.96 4.26 -11.26
C LYS A 13 -3.84 3.21 -11.21
N THR A 14 -4.14 1.98 -11.61
CA THR A 14 -3.18 0.87 -11.63
C THR A 14 -1.99 1.16 -12.56
N THR A 15 -2.24 1.77 -13.73
CA THR A 15 -1.17 2.20 -14.64
C THR A 15 -0.24 3.22 -13.96
N SER A 16 -0.79 4.18 -13.23
CA SER A 16 0.00 5.15 -12.46
C SER A 16 0.84 4.47 -11.39
N PHE A 17 0.27 3.50 -10.66
CA PHE A 17 1.01 2.67 -9.70
C PHE A 17 2.13 1.90 -10.36
N TYR A 18 1.87 1.24 -11.47
CA TYR A 18 2.88 0.46 -12.21
C TYR A 18 4.01 1.35 -12.71
N MET A 19 3.72 2.57 -13.14
CA MET A 19 4.75 3.54 -13.49
C MET A 19 5.59 3.96 -12.28
N ILE A 20 4.98 4.18 -11.10
CA ILE A 20 5.70 4.57 -9.89
C ILE A 20 6.58 3.43 -9.37
N VAL A 21 6.09 2.18 -9.35
CA VAL A 21 6.88 1.02 -8.89
C VAL A 21 7.90 0.52 -9.92
N GLY A 22 7.76 0.91 -11.20
CA GLY A 22 8.70 0.54 -12.27
C GLY A 22 8.37 -0.76 -12.98
N ILE A 23 7.12 -1.21 -12.93
CA ILE A 23 6.57 -2.31 -13.75
C ILE A 23 6.36 -1.80 -15.18
N GLU A 24 5.77 -0.61 -15.32
CA GLU A 24 5.55 0.08 -16.59
C GLU A 24 6.45 1.32 -16.70
N LYS A 25 6.84 1.66 -17.93
CA LYS A 25 7.62 2.88 -18.21
C LYS A 25 6.70 3.99 -18.70
N PRO A 26 6.78 5.21 -18.14
CA PRO A 26 6.05 6.34 -18.69
C PRO A 26 6.59 6.69 -20.10
N THR A 27 5.68 7.02 -21.01
CA THR A 27 6.05 7.50 -22.35
C THR A 27 6.73 8.87 -22.28
N THR A 28 6.25 9.71 -21.36
CA THR A 28 6.78 11.06 -21.10
C THR A 28 6.63 11.39 -19.62
N GLY A 29 7.34 12.42 -19.17
CA GLY A 29 7.29 12.85 -17.77
C GLY A 29 8.42 12.29 -16.92
N ILE A 30 8.44 12.68 -15.66
CA ILE A 30 9.50 12.36 -14.70
C ILE A 30 8.85 11.85 -13.40
N ILE A 31 9.44 10.82 -12.81
CA ILE A 31 9.05 10.31 -11.48
C ILE A 31 10.24 10.56 -10.55
N THR A 32 9.98 11.27 -9.45
CA THR A 32 11.02 11.59 -8.46
C THR A 32 10.64 11.10 -7.07
N VAL A 33 11.64 10.68 -6.29
CA VAL A 33 11.52 10.38 -4.86
C VAL A 33 12.59 11.19 -4.14
N ASP A 34 12.16 12.03 -3.20
CA ASP A 34 13.05 12.94 -2.44
C ASP A 34 13.99 13.76 -3.35
N GLY A 35 13.45 14.22 -4.50
CA GLY A 35 14.19 15.01 -5.50
C GLY A 35 15.08 14.19 -6.44
N LYS A 36 15.21 12.89 -6.24
CA LYS A 36 15.97 11.98 -7.11
C LYS A 36 15.09 11.44 -8.23
N ASP A 37 15.54 11.57 -9.48
CA ASP A 37 14.86 10.99 -10.63
C ASP A 37 15.02 9.46 -10.61
N ILE A 38 13.89 8.76 -10.57
CA ILE A 38 13.79 7.30 -10.60
C ILE A 38 13.09 6.76 -11.84
N THR A 39 12.77 7.64 -12.81
CA THR A 39 11.93 7.32 -13.98
C THR A 39 12.39 6.08 -14.71
N MET A 40 13.69 5.94 -14.93
CA MET A 40 14.27 4.83 -15.69
C MET A 40 14.79 3.69 -14.80
N LEU A 41 14.67 3.80 -13.47
CA LEU A 41 15.11 2.75 -12.56
C LEU A 41 14.18 1.55 -12.61
N PRO A 42 14.68 0.32 -12.66
CA PRO A 42 13.88 -0.89 -12.54
C PRO A 42 13.34 -1.03 -11.09
N MET A 43 12.28 -1.83 -10.92
CA MET A 43 11.55 -2.01 -9.67
C MET A 43 12.46 -2.26 -8.45
N TYR A 44 13.45 -3.17 -8.57
CA TYR A 44 14.34 -3.50 -7.44
C TYR A 44 15.22 -2.32 -7.00
N LYS A 45 15.61 -1.43 -7.95
CA LYS A 45 16.34 -0.21 -7.59
C LYS A 45 15.44 0.82 -6.93
N ARG A 46 14.17 0.92 -7.35
CA ARG A 46 13.19 1.80 -6.68
C ARG A 46 12.86 1.30 -5.28
N ALA A 47 12.84 -0.01 -5.06
CA ALA A 47 12.75 -0.57 -3.71
C ALA A 47 13.94 -0.15 -2.84
N ALA A 48 15.16 -0.14 -3.38
CA ALA A 48 16.35 0.36 -2.70
C ALA A 48 16.31 1.89 -2.44
N GLU A 49 15.53 2.66 -3.22
CA GLU A 49 15.26 4.08 -2.98
C GLU A 49 14.10 4.29 -1.97
N GLY A 50 13.63 3.22 -1.32
CA GLY A 50 12.64 3.30 -0.26
C GLY A 50 11.18 3.19 -0.73
N ILE A 51 10.89 2.65 -1.91
CA ILE A 51 9.51 2.41 -2.38
C ILE A 51 9.11 0.98 -2.06
N GLY A 52 8.15 0.80 -1.14
CA GLY A 52 7.44 -0.45 -0.91
C GLY A 52 6.20 -0.57 -1.81
N TYR A 53 5.87 -1.77 -2.23
CA TYR A 53 4.67 -2.04 -3.02
C TYR A 53 3.94 -3.27 -2.51
N LEU A 54 2.64 -3.10 -2.29
CA LEU A 54 1.73 -4.15 -1.89
C LEU A 54 0.64 -4.29 -2.96
N PRO A 55 0.71 -5.31 -3.82
CA PRO A 55 -0.25 -5.51 -4.90
C PRO A 55 -1.64 -5.90 -4.37
N GLN A 56 -2.64 -5.80 -5.25
CA GLN A 56 -4.00 -6.25 -4.99
C GLN A 56 -4.04 -7.77 -4.74
N GLU A 57 -3.33 -8.53 -5.56
CA GLU A 57 -3.24 -9.98 -5.40
C GLU A 57 -2.32 -10.36 -4.23
N ALA A 58 -2.62 -11.50 -3.61
CA ALA A 58 -1.83 -12.01 -2.49
C ALA A 58 -0.38 -12.26 -2.92
N SER A 59 0.54 -11.53 -2.29
CA SER A 59 1.98 -11.57 -2.58
C SER A 59 2.77 -12.49 -1.65
N ILE A 60 2.11 -13.14 -0.69
CA ILE A 60 2.76 -14.00 0.30
C ILE A 60 3.44 -15.22 -0.35
N PHE A 61 4.60 -15.60 0.14
CA PHE A 61 5.26 -16.86 -0.23
C PHE A 61 4.53 -18.02 0.44
N ARG A 62 3.66 -18.69 -0.32
CA ARG A 62 2.66 -19.65 0.18
C ARG A 62 3.25 -20.86 0.91
N SER A 63 4.43 -21.33 0.50
CA SER A 63 5.12 -22.50 1.07
C SER A 63 6.02 -22.16 2.26
N MET A 64 6.35 -20.88 2.46
CA MET A 64 7.17 -20.41 3.57
C MET A 64 6.31 -20.10 4.80
N THR A 65 6.89 -20.22 5.98
CA THR A 65 6.28 -19.78 7.25
C THR A 65 6.15 -18.26 7.30
N VAL A 66 5.43 -17.73 8.28
CA VAL A 66 5.35 -16.27 8.52
C VAL A 66 6.74 -15.70 8.77
N GLU A 67 7.54 -16.33 9.63
CA GLU A 67 8.90 -15.91 9.90
C GLU A 67 9.76 -15.90 8.64
N GLU A 68 9.76 -17.00 7.87
CA GLU A 68 10.52 -17.11 6.63
C GLU A 68 10.08 -16.06 5.59
N ASN A 69 8.81 -15.72 5.52
CA ASN A 69 8.29 -14.67 4.64
C ASN A 69 8.92 -13.30 4.93
N ILE A 70 9.07 -12.93 6.20
CA ILE A 70 9.67 -11.65 6.61
C ILE A 70 11.18 -11.70 6.42
N ARG A 71 11.83 -12.80 6.87
CA ARG A 71 13.26 -13.04 6.79
C ARG A 71 13.78 -12.97 5.36
N ALA A 72 13.08 -13.58 4.40
CA ALA A 72 13.48 -13.61 3.00
C ALA A 72 13.72 -12.22 2.39
N MET A 73 13.03 -11.21 2.86
CA MET A 73 13.26 -9.83 2.40
C MET A 73 14.59 -9.28 2.90
N LEU A 74 14.99 -9.66 4.12
CA LEU A 74 16.20 -9.18 4.77
C LEU A 74 17.47 -9.89 4.30
N GLU A 75 17.35 -11.12 3.78
CA GLU A 75 18.48 -11.88 3.21
C GLU A 75 19.10 -11.19 1.98
N THR A 76 18.38 -10.27 1.34
CA THR A 76 18.89 -9.46 0.23
C THR A 76 19.69 -8.24 0.70
N THR A 77 19.78 -8.01 2.00
CA THR A 77 20.47 -6.88 2.61
C THR A 77 21.86 -7.28 3.14
N THR A 78 22.62 -6.31 3.61
CA THR A 78 23.94 -6.53 4.23
C THR A 78 23.86 -6.73 5.75
N LYS A 79 22.65 -6.90 6.31
CA LYS A 79 22.42 -7.05 7.75
C LYS A 79 22.96 -8.40 8.23
N THR A 80 23.45 -8.42 9.45
CA THR A 80 23.90 -9.66 10.12
C THR A 80 22.70 -10.52 10.54
N SER A 81 22.94 -11.80 10.84
CA SER A 81 21.90 -12.71 11.32
C SER A 81 21.18 -12.17 12.56
N ASP A 82 21.93 -11.62 13.53
CA ASP A 82 21.37 -11.10 14.78
C ASP A 82 20.49 -9.85 14.55
N GLU A 83 20.88 -8.99 13.59
CA GLU A 83 20.06 -7.84 13.17
C GLU A 83 18.78 -8.31 12.48
N ILE A 84 18.87 -9.31 11.59
CA ILE A 84 17.72 -9.91 10.93
C ILE A 84 16.76 -10.51 11.96
N ASP A 85 17.26 -11.29 12.92
CA ASP A 85 16.45 -11.88 13.98
C ASP A 85 15.72 -10.82 14.82
N THR A 86 16.41 -9.73 15.13
CA THR A 86 15.85 -8.60 15.87
C THR A 86 14.70 -7.95 15.10
N ILE A 87 14.88 -7.67 13.80
CA ILE A 87 13.87 -7.05 12.94
C ILE A 87 12.66 -7.99 12.77
N VAL A 88 12.90 -9.27 12.49
CA VAL A 88 11.84 -10.26 12.32
C VAL A 88 11.00 -10.38 13.59
N ASN A 89 11.61 -10.51 14.76
CA ASN A 89 10.90 -10.57 16.03
C ASN A 89 10.09 -9.30 16.29
N SER A 90 10.68 -8.13 16.07
CA SER A 90 10.01 -6.85 16.25
C SER A 90 8.76 -6.73 15.35
N LEU A 91 8.86 -7.10 14.07
CA LEU A 91 7.72 -7.05 13.15
C LEU A 91 6.64 -8.08 13.50
N ILE A 92 7.01 -9.29 13.91
CA ILE A 92 6.06 -10.32 14.36
C ILE A 92 5.25 -9.83 15.57
N ASP A 93 5.90 -9.20 16.53
CA ASP A 93 5.24 -8.65 17.72
C ASP A 93 4.38 -7.43 17.36
N GLU A 94 4.92 -6.48 16.59
CA GLU A 94 4.24 -5.25 16.16
C GLU A 94 2.92 -5.53 15.43
N PHE A 95 2.92 -6.55 14.57
CA PHE A 95 1.74 -6.91 13.77
C PHE A 95 0.85 -7.99 14.41
N ASN A 96 1.14 -8.40 15.66
CA ASN A 96 0.40 -9.42 16.39
C ASN A 96 0.24 -10.75 15.61
N ILE A 97 1.30 -11.20 14.95
CA ILE A 97 1.31 -12.43 14.15
C ILE A 97 2.16 -13.56 14.77
N GLY A 98 2.56 -13.40 16.04
CA GLY A 98 3.35 -14.39 16.76
C GLY A 98 2.65 -15.76 16.91
N HIS A 99 1.32 -15.76 17.05
CA HIS A 99 0.52 -16.99 17.17
C HIS A 99 0.47 -17.82 15.89
N VAL A 100 0.89 -17.25 14.75
CA VAL A 100 0.96 -17.93 13.43
C VAL A 100 2.38 -18.01 12.89
N ARG A 101 3.39 -17.68 13.69
CA ARG A 101 4.80 -17.57 13.27
C ARG A 101 5.28 -18.74 12.41
N GLU A 102 4.95 -19.97 12.85
CA GLU A 102 5.37 -21.22 12.21
C GLU A 102 4.38 -21.72 11.13
N ARG A 103 3.25 -21.03 10.95
CA ARG A 103 2.29 -21.42 9.91
C ARG A 103 2.76 -20.98 8.54
N LYS A 104 2.52 -21.83 7.54
CA LYS A 104 2.80 -21.49 6.14
C LYS A 104 1.82 -20.47 5.62
N GLY A 105 2.24 -19.61 4.69
CA GLY A 105 1.44 -18.55 4.11
C GLY A 105 0.10 -19.04 3.56
N MET A 106 0.04 -20.28 3.02
CA MET A 106 -1.20 -20.88 2.52
C MET A 106 -2.24 -21.23 3.61
N GLN A 107 -1.85 -21.25 4.87
CA GLN A 107 -2.70 -21.63 6.01
C GLN A 107 -3.28 -20.43 6.74
N LEU A 108 -2.91 -19.20 6.32
CA LEU A 108 -3.31 -17.97 6.97
C LEU A 108 -4.72 -17.53 6.51
N SER A 109 -5.48 -16.98 7.44
CA SER A 109 -6.68 -16.21 7.12
C SER A 109 -6.34 -14.97 6.29
N GLY A 110 -7.34 -14.35 5.67
CA GLY A 110 -7.14 -13.13 4.86
C GLY A 110 -6.49 -11.99 5.67
N GLY A 111 -6.95 -11.77 6.90
CA GLY A 111 -6.41 -10.73 7.79
C GLY A 111 -4.99 -11.03 8.25
N GLU A 112 -4.71 -12.27 8.70
CA GLU A 112 -3.36 -12.69 9.08
C GLU A 112 -2.38 -12.55 7.90
N ARG A 113 -2.79 -13.01 6.73
CA ARG A 113 -1.99 -12.89 5.50
C ARG A 113 -1.67 -11.43 5.20
N ARG A 114 -2.65 -10.52 5.26
CA ARG A 114 -2.44 -9.09 4.99
C ARG A 114 -1.47 -8.45 5.98
N ARG A 115 -1.55 -8.83 7.27
CA ARG A 115 -0.59 -8.39 8.29
C ARG A 115 0.83 -8.84 7.96
N VAL A 116 1.01 -10.08 7.55
CA VAL A 116 2.32 -10.63 7.14
C VAL A 116 2.87 -9.93 5.90
N GLU A 117 2.03 -9.67 4.89
CA GLU A 117 2.44 -8.97 3.66
C GLU A 117 2.91 -7.54 3.96
N ILE A 118 2.22 -6.83 4.86
CA ILE A 118 2.63 -5.49 5.27
C ILE A 118 3.91 -5.54 6.11
N ALA A 119 4.00 -6.45 7.09
CA ALA A 119 5.22 -6.65 7.88
C ALA A 119 6.43 -6.95 6.99
N ARG A 120 6.25 -7.81 5.98
CA ARG A 120 7.27 -8.13 4.99
C ARG A 120 7.70 -6.90 4.18
N CYS A 121 6.76 -6.05 3.76
CA CYS A 121 7.06 -4.81 3.06
C CYS A 121 7.87 -3.86 3.94
N LEU A 122 7.53 -3.77 5.23
CA LEU A 122 8.22 -2.92 6.22
C LEU A 122 9.61 -3.42 6.62
N ALA A 123 9.92 -4.69 6.40
CA ALA A 123 11.23 -5.25 6.72
C ALA A 123 12.38 -4.52 6.00
N LEU A 124 12.11 -3.97 4.82
CA LEU A 124 13.08 -3.17 4.04
C LEU A 124 13.09 -1.68 4.41
N GLU A 125 12.39 -1.28 5.47
CA GLU A 125 12.34 0.10 5.99
C GLU A 125 12.02 1.15 4.90
N PRO A 126 10.91 1.00 4.14
CA PRO A 126 10.58 1.90 3.05
C PRO A 126 10.22 3.29 3.58
N ASN A 127 10.52 4.34 2.80
CA ASN A 127 10.05 5.71 3.05
C ASN A 127 8.61 5.91 2.58
N PHE A 128 8.22 5.16 1.54
CA PHE A 128 6.89 5.22 0.92
C PHE A 128 6.37 3.81 0.64
N ILE A 129 5.07 3.60 0.85
CA ILE A 129 4.38 2.35 0.50
C ILE A 129 3.21 2.65 -0.42
N LEU A 130 3.13 1.91 -1.52
CA LEU A 130 1.99 1.90 -2.42
C LEU A 130 1.10 0.69 -2.11
N LEU A 131 -0.17 0.94 -1.81
CA LEU A 131 -1.18 -0.08 -1.51
C LEU A 131 -2.20 -0.11 -2.65
N ASP A 132 -2.17 -1.18 -3.45
CA ASP A 132 -3.09 -1.36 -4.57
C ASP A 132 -4.32 -2.13 -4.10
N GLU A 133 -5.47 -1.45 -4.08
CA GLU A 133 -6.76 -1.97 -3.66
C GLU A 133 -6.75 -2.79 -2.35
N PRO A 134 -6.27 -2.22 -1.22
CA PRO A 134 -6.09 -2.97 0.02
C PRO A 134 -7.40 -3.49 0.63
N PHE A 135 -8.55 -2.92 0.27
CA PHE A 135 -9.87 -3.29 0.77
C PHE A 135 -10.66 -4.18 -0.18
N ALA A 136 -10.11 -4.52 -1.37
CA ALA A 136 -10.81 -5.32 -2.38
C ALA A 136 -11.08 -6.75 -1.88
N GLY A 137 -12.36 -7.17 -1.93
CA GLY A 137 -12.75 -8.52 -1.54
C GLY A 137 -12.58 -8.86 -0.06
N VAL A 138 -12.46 -7.84 0.79
CA VAL A 138 -12.28 -7.99 2.25
C VAL A 138 -13.63 -7.78 2.95
N ASP A 139 -13.91 -8.57 3.98
CA ASP A 139 -15.10 -8.37 4.81
C ASP A 139 -15.01 -7.08 5.64
N PRO A 140 -16.16 -6.48 6.07
CA PRO A 140 -16.16 -5.19 6.76
C PRO A 140 -15.37 -5.16 8.08
N ILE A 141 -15.26 -6.28 8.80
CA ILE A 141 -14.50 -6.36 10.05
C ILE A 141 -13.00 -6.30 9.73
N ALA A 142 -12.57 -7.04 8.73
CA ALA A 142 -11.18 -7.04 8.31
C ALA A 142 -10.77 -5.72 7.63
N VAL A 143 -11.69 -4.99 7.01
CA VAL A 143 -11.42 -3.62 6.51
C VAL A 143 -10.98 -2.70 7.65
N ALA A 144 -11.71 -2.69 8.77
CA ALA A 144 -11.35 -1.87 9.93
C ALA A 144 -9.95 -2.22 10.48
N ASP A 145 -9.60 -3.51 10.50
CA ASP A 145 -8.27 -3.96 10.88
C ASP A 145 -7.18 -3.44 9.94
N ILE A 146 -7.41 -3.50 8.62
CA ILE A 146 -6.47 -2.99 7.62
C ILE A 146 -6.32 -1.48 7.75
N GLN A 147 -7.40 -0.74 7.98
CA GLN A 147 -7.36 0.70 8.24
C GLN A 147 -6.48 1.02 9.45
N GLN A 148 -6.63 0.29 10.56
CA GLN A 148 -5.78 0.48 11.74
C GLN A 148 -4.30 0.20 11.45
N ILE A 149 -4.00 -0.82 10.67
CA ILE A 149 -2.62 -1.12 10.24
C ILE A 149 -2.06 0.03 9.40
N ILE A 150 -2.82 0.57 8.43
CA ILE A 150 -2.39 1.69 7.60
C ILE A 150 -2.11 2.94 8.45
N LEU A 151 -2.99 3.24 9.41
CA LEU A 151 -2.79 4.35 10.34
C LEU A 151 -1.58 4.12 11.27
N HIS A 152 -1.31 2.88 11.66
CA HIS A 152 -0.12 2.52 12.41
C HIS A 152 1.16 2.76 11.59
N VAL A 153 1.20 2.32 10.33
CA VAL A 153 2.31 2.56 9.41
C VAL A 153 2.53 4.07 9.17
N LYS A 154 1.44 4.85 9.03
CA LYS A 154 1.51 6.33 8.97
C LYS A 154 2.22 6.93 10.19
N LYS A 155 1.93 6.42 11.41
CA LYS A 155 2.56 6.91 12.65
C LYS A 155 4.07 6.65 12.70
N ARG A 156 4.58 5.69 11.96
CA ARG A 156 6.02 5.44 11.77
C ARG A 156 6.71 6.49 10.87
N GLY A 157 5.97 7.45 10.35
CA GLY A 157 6.49 8.49 9.45
C GLY A 157 6.54 8.07 7.98
N ILE A 158 6.05 6.89 7.62
CA ILE A 158 6.05 6.36 6.26
C ILE A 158 4.93 7.03 5.44
N GLY A 159 5.27 7.50 4.25
CA GLY A 159 4.30 8.00 3.27
C GLY A 159 3.52 6.84 2.64
N ILE A 160 2.21 6.99 2.50
CA ILE A 160 1.36 5.91 1.95
C ILE A 160 0.53 6.46 0.80
N LEU A 161 0.58 5.78 -0.34
CA LEU A 161 -0.29 6.02 -1.48
C LEU A 161 -1.24 4.83 -1.63
N ILE A 162 -2.55 5.09 -1.64
CA ILE A 162 -3.59 4.06 -1.73
C ILE A 162 -4.42 4.28 -2.99
N THR A 163 -4.70 3.22 -3.72
CA THR A 163 -5.80 3.17 -4.67
C THR A 163 -6.81 2.13 -4.22
N ASP A 164 -8.10 2.45 -4.30
CA ASP A 164 -9.17 1.50 -4.03
C ASP A 164 -10.46 1.96 -4.73
N HIS A 165 -11.36 1.01 -4.94
CA HIS A 165 -12.72 1.30 -5.41
C HIS A 165 -13.70 1.50 -4.23
N ASN A 166 -13.34 1.11 -3.01
CA ASN A 166 -14.07 1.36 -1.77
C ASN A 166 -13.81 2.81 -1.29
N VAL A 167 -14.45 3.76 -1.93
CA VAL A 167 -14.19 5.19 -1.74
C VAL A 167 -14.39 5.64 -0.31
N ARG A 168 -15.48 5.19 0.34
CA ARG A 168 -15.80 5.56 1.72
C ARG A 168 -14.68 5.11 2.67
N GLU A 169 -14.27 3.87 2.56
CA GLU A 169 -13.25 3.27 3.43
C GLU A 169 -11.90 3.97 3.24
N THR A 170 -11.59 4.35 2.00
CA THR A 170 -10.36 5.06 1.67
C THR A 170 -10.39 6.50 2.16
N LEU A 171 -11.46 7.25 1.87
CA LEU A 171 -11.59 8.65 2.33
C LEU A 171 -11.58 8.75 3.87
N GLY A 172 -12.03 7.70 4.58
CA GLY A 172 -11.99 7.66 6.05
C GLY A 172 -10.59 7.65 6.68
N ILE A 173 -9.53 7.37 5.90
CA ILE A 173 -8.16 7.22 6.43
C ILE A 173 -7.11 8.08 5.73
N VAL A 174 -7.43 8.69 4.59
CA VAL A 174 -6.46 9.53 3.86
C VAL A 174 -6.44 10.96 4.39
N ASP A 175 -5.31 11.64 4.24
CA ASP A 175 -5.15 13.06 4.56
C ASP A 175 -5.50 13.92 3.34
N LYS A 176 -5.30 13.38 2.14
CA LYS A 176 -5.57 14.02 0.85
C LYS A 176 -5.96 12.96 -0.17
N ALA A 177 -6.83 13.32 -1.11
CA ALA A 177 -7.16 12.45 -2.22
C ALA A 177 -7.09 13.18 -3.56
N TYR A 178 -6.79 12.40 -4.60
CA TYR A 178 -6.84 12.79 -6.00
C TYR A 178 -7.89 11.94 -6.70
N ILE A 179 -8.79 12.57 -7.43
CA ILE A 179 -9.75 11.86 -8.28
C ILE A 179 -9.21 11.84 -9.71
N LEU A 180 -8.91 10.65 -10.19
CA LEU A 180 -8.45 10.41 -11.55
C LEU A 180 -9.62 10.07 -12.45
N SER A 181 -9.69 10.67 -13.63
CA SER A 181 -10.68 10.37 -14.66
C SER A 181 -10.03 10.45 -16.03
N SER A 182 -10.17 9.38 -16.84
CA SER A 182 -9.62 9.33 -18.21
C SER A 182 -8.14 9.74 -18.30
N GLY A 183 -7.32 9.29 -17.35
CA GLY A 183 -5.88 9.56 -17.31
C GLY A 183 -5.49 10.97 -16.84
N LYS A 184 -6.43 11.76 -16.31
CA LYS A 184 -6.17 13.12 -15.81
C LYS A 184 -6.66 13.28 -14.38
N ILE A 185 -5.97 14.11 -13.60
CA ILE A 185 -6.47 14.55 -12.30
C ILE A 185 -7.66 15.46 -12.54
N LEU A 186 -8.84 15.02 -12.09
CA LEU A 186 -10.08 15.79 -12.18
C LEU A 186 -10.22 16.74 -11.00
N LEU A 187 -9.85 16.28 -9.80
CA LEU A 187 -10.01 17.00 -8.55
C LEU A 187 -8.96 16.54 -7.54
N GLU A 188 -8.54 17.42 -6.66
CA GLU A 188 -7.73 17.10 -5.50
C GLU A 188 -8.20 17.88 -4.27
N GLY A 189 -8.07 17.30 -3.09
CA GLY A 189 -8.47 17.97 -1.85
C GLY A 189 -8.42 17.04 -0.63
N THR A 190 -8.89 17.55 0.50
CA THR A 190 -9.15 16.75 1.70
C THR A 190 -10.35 15.82 1.48
N PRO A 191 -10.53 14.78 2.31
CA PRO A 191 -11.71 13.92 2.24
C PRO A 191 -13.04 14.69 2.26
N GLU A 192 -13.15 15.72 3.10
CA GLU A 192 -14.35 16.55 3.23
C GLU A 192 -14.60 17.40 1.98
N GLU A 193 -13.55 17.99 1.40
CA GLU A 193 -13.64 18.75 0.15
C GLU A 193 -14.11 17.86 -0.99
N ILE A 194 -13.50 16.68 -1.15
CA ILE A 194 -13.87 15.68 -2.17
C ILE A 194 -15.33 15.22 -1.98
N ALA A 195 -15.72 14.88 -0.74
CA ALA A 195 -17.06 14.39 -0.45
C ALA A 195 -18.18 15.41 -0.73
N ASN A 196 -17.87 16.71 -0.65
CA ASN A 196 -18.82 17.80 -0.87
C ASN A 196 -18.73 18.42 -2.27
N ASP A 197 -17.73 18.04 -3.07
CA ASP A 197 -17.53 18.61 -4.40
C ASP A 197 -18.62 18.12 -5.38
N PRO A 198 -19.31 19.02 -6.10
CA PRO A 198 -20.37 18.65 -7.05
C PRO A 198 -19.87 17.78 -8.19
N ILE A 199 -18.66 18.03 -8.71
CA ILE A 199 -18.08 17.27 -9.83
C ILE A 199 -17.73 15.85 -9.37
N ALA A 200 -17.14 15.71 -8.17
CA ALA A 200 -16.87 14.40 -7.59
C ALA A 200 -18.17 13.60 -7.37
N ARG A 201 -19.24 14.24 -6.91
CA ARG A 201 -20.54 13.60 -6.71
C ARG A 201 -21.20 13.18 -8.02
N GLU A 202 -21.19 14.05 -9.02
CA GLU A 202 -21.78 13.75 -10.33
C GLU A 202 -21.06 12.61 -11.07
N HIS A 203 -19.73 12.62 -11.06
CA HIS A 203 -18.94 11.73 -11.91
C HIS A 203 -18.40 10.47 -11.23
N TYR A 204 -18.39 10.41 -9.87
CA TYR A 204 -17.73 9.31 -9.18
C TYR A 204 -18.42 8.84 -7.89
N LEU A 205 -18.78 9.76 -6.98
CA LEU A 205 -19.28 9.39 -5.66
C LEU A 205 -20.78 9.04 -5.64
N GLY A 206 -21.56 9.67 -6.52
CA GLY A 206 -23.02 9.67 -6.47
C GLY A 206 -23.59 10.70 -5.50
N ASN A 207 -24.81 11.19 -5.79
CA ASN A 207 -25.45 12.29 -5.04
C ASN A 207 -25.76 11.97 -3.57
N ASN A 208 -25.92 10.69 -3.24
CA ASN A 208 -26.25 10.22 -1.89
C ASN A 208 -25.02 9.84 -1.06
N PHE A 209 -23.80 10.11 -1.54
CA PHE A 209 -22.58 9.78 -0.82
C PHE A 209 -22.48 10.56 0.51
N LYS A 210 -22.14 9.82 1.58
CA LYS A 210 -21.84 10.37 2.91
C LYS A 210 -20.54 9.73 3.40
N LEU A 211 -19.67 10.55 3.94
CA LEU A 211 -18.45 10.14 4.60
C LEU A 211 -18.77 9.45 5.92
#